data_af7c29aa7d7bdcb3650a957311aea0ad
#
_entry.id   af7c29aa7d7bdcb3650a957311aea0ad
#
_cell.length_a   1.000
_cell.length_b   1.000
_cell.length_c   1.000
_cell.angle_alpha   90.00
_cell.angle_beta   90.00
_cell.angle_gamma   90.00
#
_symmetry.space_group_name_H-M   'P 1'
#
loop_
_entity.id
_entity.type
_entity.pdbx_description
1 polymer ?
#
loop_
_entity_poly.entity_id
_entity_poly.type
_entity_poly.pdbx_seq_one_letter_code
_entity_poly.pdbx_strand_id
1 'polypeptide(L)'
;MPHLSIIATSFRHLGRYYIKLKGTKCSEFDYHKVCDETLDSLCEYFEDLVENAAHLTAADVTYGDGVLTVNFGVPHGVYVINRQTPNKQIWLSSPTSGPRRYDFESSKKAWIYRHTQESLHQLLQSEISKIVRQEVNFYQCAFSGPDKI
;
A
#
# COMPACT_ATOMS: atom_id res chain seq x y z
N MET A 1 36.46 -6.02 3.48
CA MET A 1 35.74 -4.92 2.81
C MET A 1 34.92 -4.14 3.83
N PRO A 2 35.34 -2.96 4.16
CA PRO A 2 34.65 -2.22 5.24
C PRO A 2 33.23 -1.74 4.89
N HIS A 3 32.86 -1.81 3.64
CA HIS A 3 31.54 -1.35 3.19
C HIS A 3 30.38 -2.29 3.54
N LEU A 4 30.65 -3.57 3.79
CA LEU A 4 29.62 -4.55 4.09
C LEU A 4 29.02 -4.38 5.49
N SER A 5 29.78 -3.91 6.45
CA SER A 5 29.30 -3.72 7.82
C SER A 5 28.39 -2.49 7.97
N ILE A 6 28.63 -1.45 7.17
CA ILE A 6 27.79 -0.24 7.16
C ILE A 6 26.44 -0.53 6.51
N ILE A 7 26.43 -1.41 5.51
CA ILE A 7 25.24 -1.81 4.78
C ILE A 7 24.32 -2.66 5.67
N ALA A 8 24.89 -3.51 6.52
CA ALA A 8 24.12 -4.39 7.41
C ALA A 8 23.37 -3.65 8.53
N THR A 9 23.79 -2.45 8.90
CA THR A 9 23.18 -1.69 9.98
C THR A 9 21.95 -0.89 9.58
N SER A 10 21.67 -0.76 8.28
CA SER A 10 20.55 0.03 7.79
C SER A 10 19.62 -0.79 6.87
N PHE A 11 19.07 -1.87 7.42
CA PHE A 11 18.30 -2.85 6.66
C PHE A 11 17.11 -2.25 5.90
N ARG A 12 16.38 -1.33 6.51
CA ARG A 12 15.24 -0.67 5.86
C ARG A 12 15.67 0.30 4.76
N HIS A 13 16.80 0.94 4.99
CA HIS A 13 17.35 1.89 4.03
C HIS A 13 17.94 1.19 2.81
N LEU A 14 18.47 0.00 3.01
CA LEU A 14 19.10 -0.80 1.98
C LEU A 14 18.10 -1.25 0.89
N GLY A 15 16.90 -1.64 1.28
CA GLY A 15 15.86 -2.01 0.32
C GLY A 15 15.49 -0.84 -0.60
N ARG A 16 15.34 0.34 -0.04
CA ARG A 16 15.05 1.56 -0.80
C ARG A 16 16.22 1.96 -1.69
N TYR A 17 17.42 1.87 -1.17
CA TYR A 17 18.64 2.20 -1.91
C TYR A 17 18.86 1.23 -3.07
N TYR A 18 18.62 -0.05 -2.85
CA TYR A 18 18.76 -1.08 -3.86
C TYR A 18 17.80 -0.86 -5.04
N ILE A 19 16.55 -0.54 -4.76
CA ILE A 19 15.53 -0.19 -5.78
C ILE A 19 15.98 1.04 -6.56
N LYS A 20 16.50 2.05 -5.87
CA LYS A 20 17.00 3.29 -6.47
C LYS A 20 18.20 3.07 -7.39
N LEU A 21 19.13 2.21 -7.00
CA LEU A 21 20.34 1.92 -7.80
C LEU A 21 20.06 1.07 -9.05
N LYS A 22 19.14 0.15 -8.95
CA LYS A 22 18.76 -0.68 -10.08
C LYS A 22 17.77 -0.02 -11.05
N GLY A 23 17.21 1.08 -10.64
CA GLY A 23 16.54 2.09 -11.46
C GLY A 23 15.23 1.70 -12.10
N THR A 24 14.97 0.65 -12.73
CA THR A 24 13.88 0.68 -13.69
C THR A 24 12.92 -0.49 -13.73
N LYS A 25 13.33 -1.64 -13.30
CA LYS A 25 12.41 -2.80 -13.27
C LYS A 25 12.58 -3.51 -11.96
N CYS A 26 11.50 -3.58 -11.19
CA CYS A 26 11.46 -4.50 -10.08
C CYS A 26 11.72 -5.91 -10.59
N SER A 27 12.77 -6.56 -10.10
CA SER A 27 12.91 -8.00 -10.24
C SER A 27 11.73 -8.66 -9.53
N GLU A 28 11.47 -9.92 -9.79
CA GLU A 28 10.40 -10.65 -9.12
C GLU A 28 10.57 -10.61 -7.59
N PHE A 29 11.79 -10.71 -7.12
CA PHE A 29 12.13 -10.59 -5.71
C PHE A 29 11.80 -9.20 -5.16
N ASP A 30 12.18 -8.14 -5.87
CA ASP A 30 11.91 -6.77 -5.46
C ASP A 30 10.41 -6.48 -5.45
N TYR A 31 9.68 -7.00 -6.42
CA TYR A 31 8.23 -6.88 -6.47
C TYR A 31 7.58 -7.44 -5.19
N HIS A 32 7.93 -8.66 -4.80
CA HIS A 32 7.38 -9.28 -3.59
C HIS A 32 7.67 -8.44 -2.35
N LYS A 33 8.89 -7.98 -2.21
CA LYS A 33 9.29 -7.15 -1.08
C LYS A 33 8.52 -5.84 -1.03
N VAL A 34 8.45 -5.13 -2.13
CA VAL A 34 7.73 -3.85 -2.21
C VAL A 34 6.24 -4.04 -1.97
N CYS A 35 5.67 -5.09 -2.54
CA CYS A 35 4.28 -5.42 -2.37
C CYS A 35 3.94 -5.77 -0.93
N ASP A 36 4.74 -6.63 -0.31
CA ASP A 36 4.52 -7.05 1.07
C ASP A 36 4.68 -5.87 2.05
N GLU A 37 5.69 -5.03 1.88
CA GLU A 37 5.84 -3.82 2.68
C GLU A 37 4.66 -2.87 2.53
N THR A 38 4.14 -2.74 1.31
CA THR A 38 2.96 -1.92 1.04
C THR A 38 1.74 -2.45 1.78
N LEU A 39 1.45 -3.74 1.63
CA LEU A 39 0.28 -4.37 2.24
C LEU A 39 0.39 -4.43 3.77
N ASP A 40 1.55 -4.72 4.32
CA ASP A 40 1.79 -4.69 5.76
C ASP A 40 1.52 -3.31 6.34
N SER A 41 2.06 -2.28 5.71
CA SER A 41 1.90 -0.89 6.14
C SER A 41 0.43 -0.45 6.06
N LEU A 42 -0.26 -0.81 4.99
CA LEU A 42 -1.69 -0.51 4.85
C LEU A 42 -2.53 -1.26 5.89
N CYS A 43 -2.22 -2.52 6.15
CA CYS A 43 -2.91 -3.31 7.17
C CYS A 43 -2.84 -2.65 8.54
N GLU A 44 -1.64 -2.28 8.98
CA GLU A 44 -1.42 -1.60 10.26
C GLU A 44 -2.23 -0.30 10.33
N TYR A 45 -2.23 0.48 9.26
CA TYR A 45 -2.95 1.75 9.25
C TYR A 45 -4.46 1.56 9.25
N PHE A 46 -4.98 0.60 8.49
CA PHE A 46 -6.41 0.30 8.50
C PHE A 46 -6.88 -0.22 9.85
N GLU A 47 -6.10 -1.06 10.52
CA GLU A 47 -6.40 -1.52 11.87
C GLU A 47 -6.54 -0.34 12.84
N ASP A 48 -5.61 0.60 12.75
CA ASP A 48 -5.63 1.83 13.55
C ASP A 48 -6.87 2.68 13.27
N LEU A 49 -7.19 2.89 12.00
CA LEU A 49 -8.35 3.67 11.60
C LEU A 49 -9.67 3.05 12.08
N VAL A 50 -9.81 1.74 11.92
CA VAL A 50 -11.01 1.01 12.32
C VAL A 50 -11.16 1.02 13.85
N GLU A 51 -10.08 0.84 14.59
CA GLU A 51 -10.10 0.88 16.05
C GLU A 51 -10.56 2.23 16.58
N ASN A 52 -10.17 3.32 15.91
CA ASN A 52 -10.51 4.68 16.32
C ASN A 52 -11.84 5.18 15.75
N ALA A 53 -12.50 4.43 14.89
CA ALA A 53 -13.78 4.80 14.29
C ALA A 53 -14.96 4.21 15.07
N ALA A 54 -15.36 4.85 16.14
CA ALA A 54 -16.38 4.33 17.07
C ALA A 54 -17.75 4.05 16.41
N HIS A 55 -18.07 4.72 15.31
CA HIS A 55 -19.30 4.51 14.56
C HIS A 55 -19.26 3.26 13.67
N LEU A 56 -18.10 2.68 13.45
CA LEU A 56 -17.93 1.48 12.61
C LEU A 56 -17.84 0.23 13.50
N THR A 57 -18.94 -0.11 14.16
CA THR A 57 -18.97 -1.17 15.18
C THR A 57 -18.76 -2.58 14.63
N ALA A 58 -19.02 -2.79 13.33
CA ALA A 58 -18.87 -4.09 12.68
C ALA A 58 -17.67 -4.12 11.72
N ALA A 59 -16.80 -3.12 11.76
CA ALA A 59 -15.64 -3.07 10.88
C ALA A 59 -14.58 -4.08 11.29
N ASP A 60 -13.91 -4.66 10.29
CA ASP A 60 -12.91 -5.70 10.50
C ASP A 60 -11.83 -5.61 9.43
N VAL A 61 -10.59 -5.93 9.82
CA VAL A 61 -9.42 -5.96 8.94
C VAL A 61 -8.78 -7.33 9.04
N THR A 62 -8.61 -7.99 7.91
CA THR A 62 -7.90 -9.28 7.84
C THR A 62 -6.81 -9.22 6.77
N TYR A 63 -5.67 -9.84 7.06
CA TYR A 63 -4.56 -9.92 6.13
C TYR A 63 -3.89 -11.28 6.19
N GLY A 64 -3.77 -11.93 5.04
CA GLY A 64 -3.09 -13.22 4.91
C GLY A 64 -2.94 -13.60 3.45
N ASP A 65 -1.87 -14.33 3.15
CA ASP A 65 -1.58 -14.82 1.79
C ASP A 65 -1.61 -13.73 0.71
N GLY A 66 -1.13 -12.54 1.05
CA GLY A 66 -1.10 -11.41 0.12
C GLY A 66 -2.46 -10.77 -0.14
N VAL A 67 -3.46 -11.05 0.67
CA VAL A 67 -4.82 -10.47 0.54
C VAL A 67 -5.17 -9.67 1.79
N LEU A 68 -5.33 -8.37 1.61
CA LEU A 68 -5.79 -7.46 2.64
C LEU A 68 -7.26 -7.15 2.41
N THR A 69 -8.10 -7.51 3.36
CA THR A 69 -9.55 -7.27 3.31
C THR A 69 -9.93 -6.31 4.43
N VAL A 70 -10.56 -5.21 4.06
CA VAL A 70 -11.08 -4.21 5.01
C VAL A 70 -12.58 -4.14 4.85
N ASN A 71 -13.29 -4.67 5.81
CA ASN A 71 -14.75 -4.65 5.83
C ASN A 71 -15.22 -3.52 6.74
N PHE A 72 -15.85 -2.52 6.14
CA PHE A 72 -16.40 -1.38 6.91
C PHE A 72 -17.86 -1.60 7.30
N GLY A 73 -18.44 -2.73 6.91
CA GLY A 73 -19.86 -2.99 7.18
C GLY A 73 -20.79 -2.20 6.27
N VAL A 74 -22.09 -2.40 6.49
CA VAL A 74 -23.14 -1.68 5.75
C VAL A 74 -23.21 -0.24 6.27
N PRO A 75 -23.36 0.78 5.41
CA PRO A 75 -23.50 0.74 3.95
C PRO A 75 -22.18 0.86 3.16
N HIS A 76 -21.05 0.89 3.83
CA HIS A 76 -19.77 1.27 3.23
C HIS A 76 -19.14 0.18 2.36
N GLY A 77 -19.32 -1.09 2.74
CA GLY A 77 -18.85 -2.22 1.96
C GLY A 77 -17.44 -2.69 2.30
N VAL A 78 -16.88 -3.46 1.39
CA VAL A 78 -15.61 -4.18 1.60
C VAL A 78 -14.58 -3.75 0.57
N TYR A 79 -13.40 -3.37 1.04
CA TYR A 79 -12.21 -3.14 0.21
C TYR A 79 -11.34 -4.39 0.24
N VAL A 80 -10.90 -4.83 -0.94
CA VAL A 80 -9.94 -5.93 -1.05
C VAL A 80 -8.72 -5.43 -1.83
N ILE A 81 -7.56 -5.57 -1.23
CA ILE A 81 -6.28 -5.16 -1.84
C ILE A 81 -5.39 -6.40 -1.85
N ASN A 82 -5.05 -6.91 -3.03
CA ASN A 82 -4.31 -8.16 -3.11
C ASN A 82 -3.07 -8.08 -3.98
N ARG A 83 -2.08 -8.87 -3.59
CA ARG A 83 -0.88 -9.12 -4.38
C ARG A 83 -1.24 -9.97 -5.59
N GLN A 84 -0.91 -9.49 -6.78
CA GLN A 84 -1.13 -10.20 -8.04
C GLN A 84 0.20 -10.52 -8.68
N THR A 85 0.80 -11.62 -8.28
CA THR A 85 2.17 -12.01 -8.67
C THR A 85 2.36 -12.21 -10.17
N PRO A 86 1.47 -12.91 -10.90
CA PRO A 86 1.67 -13.12 -12.33
C PRO A 86 1.86 -11.85 -13.14
N ASN A 87 1.20 -10.78 -12.75
CA ASN A 87 1.25 -9.48 -13.44
C ASN A 87 2.17 -8.48 -12.74
N LYS A 88 2.74 -8.84 -11.60
CA LYS A 88 3.54 -7.94 -10.73
C LYS A 88 2.76 -6.66 -10.39
N GLN A 89 1.52 -6.83 -10.03
CA GLN A 89 0.60 -5.75 -9.70
C GLN A 89 0.02 -5.89 -8.30
N ILE A 90 -0.55 -4.81 -7.81
CA ILE A 90 -1.54 -4.82 -6.73
C ILE A 90 -2.92 -4.60 -7.37
N TRP A 91 -3.87 -5.43 -7.03
CA TRP A 91 -5.26 -5.28 -7.46
C TRP A 91 -6.10 -4.79 -6.30
N LEU A 92 -6.96 -3.83 -6.59
CA LEU A 92 -7.93 -3.27 -5.64
C LEU A 92 -9.34 -3.57 -6.14
N SER A 93 -10.20 -3.99 -5.22
CA SER A 93 -11.64 -3.96 -5.40
C SER A 93 -12.21 -2.94 -4.40
N SER A 94 -12.72 -1.83 -4.92
CA SER A 94 -13.37 -0.80 -4.11
C SER A 94 -14.88 -0.87 -4.28
N PRO A 95 -15.66 -0.80 -3.19
CA PRO A 95 -17.13 -0.74 -3.31
C PRO A 95 -17.62 0.57 -3.93
N THR A 96 -16.77 1.60 -3.96
CA THR A 96 -17.09 2.91 -4.55
C THR A 96 -16.65 3.02 -5.99
N SER A 97 -15.38 2.73 -6.28
CA SER A 97 -14.78 2.97 -7.61
C SER A 97 -14.56 1.70 -8.43
N GLY A 98 -14.87 0.53 -7.88
CA GLY A 98 -14.76 -0.75 -8.59
C GLY A 98 -13.34 -1.30 -8.64
N PRO A 99 -13.08 -2.22 -9.59
CA PRO A 99 -11.77 -2.86 -9.68
C PRO A 99 -10.72 -1.95 -10.32
N ARG A 100 -9.51 -2.00 -9.77
CA ARG A 100 -8.35 -1.28 -10.31
C ARG A 100 -7.11 -2.13 -10.20
N ARG A 101 -6.20 -1.95 -11.15
CA ARG A 101 -4.90 -2.64 -11.21
C ARG A 101 -3.80 -1.61 -11.15
N TYR A 102 -2.88 -1.79 -10.21
CA TYR A 102 -1.79 -0.84 -9.97
C TYR A 102 -0.46 -1.45 -10.34
N ASP A 103 0.31 -0.72 -11.12
CA ASP A 103 1.70 -1.02 -11.43
C ASP A 103 2.62 -0.20 -10.52
N PHE A 104 3.73 -0.79 -10.09
CA PHE A 104 4.69 -0.04 -9.30
C PHE A 104 5.60 0.79 -10.20
N GLU A 105 5.63 2.08 -9.98
CA GLU A 105 6.57 2.99 -10.64
C GLU A 105 7.69 3.38 -9.69
N SER A 106 8.89 2.85 -9.94
CA SER A 106 10.06 3.09 -9.09
C SER A 106 10.43 4.57 -9.01
N SER A 107 10.30 5.30 -10.11
CA SER A 107 10.60 6.74 -10.15
C SER A 107 9.67 7.56 -9.25
N LYS A 108 8.45 7.11 -9.08
CA LYS A 108 7.44 7.76 -8.22
C LYS A 108 7.34 7.13 -6.85
N LYS A 109 7.97 5.99 -6.63
CA LYS A 109 7.86 5.20 -5.39
C LYS A 109 6.40 4.94 -5.00
N ALA A 110 5.57 4.62 -5.97
CA ALA A 110 4.14 4.49 -5.78
C ALA A 110 3.53 3.47 -6.72
N TRP A 111 2.38 2.95 -6.31
CA TRP A 111 1.53 2.07 -7.10
C TRP A 111 0.57 2.91 -7.90
N ILE A 112 0.66 2.87 -9.22
CA ILE A 112 -0.02 3.80 -10.14
C ILE A 112 -1.05 3.07 -11.00
N TYR A 113 -2.24 3.65 -11.09
CA TYR A 113 -3.28 3.23 -12.01
C TYR A 113 -3.06 3.91 -13.36
N ARG A 114 -2.78 3.13 -14.41
CA ARG A 114 -2.37 3.66 -15.71
C ARG A 114 -3.38 4.61 -16.34
N HIS A 115 -4.66 4.31 -16.19
CA HIS A 115 -5.71 5.06 -16.87
C HIS A 115 -5.81 6.51 -16.39
N THR A 116 -5.54 6.76 -15.12
CA THR A 116 -5.70 8.10 -14.53
C THR A 116 -4.43 8.67 -13.96
N GLN A 117 -3.37 7.86 -13.82
CA GLN A 117 -2.13 8.20 -13.12
C GLN A 117 -2.31 8.45 -11.63
N GLU A 118 -3.47 8.13 -11.08
CA GLU A 118 -3.72 8.19 -9.65
C GLU A 118 -3.04 7.03 -8.93
N SER A 119 -2.45 7.29 -7.77
CA SER A 119 -1.87 6.23 -6.96
C SER A 119 -2.93 5.52 -6.12
N LEU A 120 -2.60 4.28 -5.70
CA LEU A 120 -3.42 3.53 -4.76
C LEU A 120 -3.68 4.34 -3.47
N HIS A 121 -2.63 4.97 -2.95
CA HIS A 121 -2.75 5.75 -1.71
C HIS A 121 -3.60 7.02 -1.89
N GLN A 122 -3.54 7.67 -3.06
CA GLN A 122 -4.42 8.80 -3.38
C GLN A 122 -5.90 8.41 -3.39
N LEU A 123 -6.19 7.26 -4.00
CA LEU A 123 -7.56 6.74 -4.02
C LEU A 123 -8.05 6.42 -2.61
N LEU A 124 -7.25 5.71 -1.82
CA LEU A 124 -7.58 5.38 -0.44
C LEU A 124 -7.77 6.66 0.40
N GLN A 125 -6.90 7.64 0.23
CA GLN A 125 -7.00 8.94 0.90
C GLN A 125 -8.35 9.59 0.65
N SER A 126 -8.79 9.59 -0.59
CA SER A 126 -10.05 10.21 -1.00
C SER A 126 -11.29 9.45 -0.49
N GLU A 127 -11.28 8.13 -0.64
CA GLU A 127 -12.46 7.32 -0.31
C GLU A 127 -12.59 7.04 1.19
N ILE A 128 -11.50 6.68 1.85
CA ILE A 128 -11.54 6.22 3.24
C ILE A 128 -11.83 7.36 4.21
N SER A 129 -11.35 8.57 3.93
CA SER A 129 -11.64 9.74 4.76
C SER A 129 -13.13 9.97 4.96
N LYS A 130 -13.93 9.68 3.94
CA LYS A 130 -15.38 9.82 3.98
C LYS A 130 -16.07 8.75 4.84
N ILE A 131 -15.47 7.55 4.89
CA ILE A 131 -16.03 6.42 5.65
C ILE A 131 -15.72 6.56 7.13
N VAL A 132 -14.47 6.85 7.49
CA VAL A 132 -14.03 6.88 8.89
C VAL A 132 -14.38 8.18 9.59
N ARG A 133 -14.78 9.22 8.86
CA ARG A 133 -15.20 10.52 9.38
C ARG A 133 -14.15 11.17 10.28
N GLN A 134 -12.89 10.98 9.92
CA GLN A 134 -11.76 11.59 10.60
C GLN A 134 -10.68 11.89 9.56
N GLU A 135 -9.73 12.70 9.94
CA GLU A 135 -8.59 12.99 9.09
C GLU A 135 -7.73 11.74 8.92
N VAL A 136 -7.39 11.42 7.67
CA VAL A 136 -6.55 10.28 7.35
C VAL A 136 -5.30 10.77 6.61
N ASN A 137 -4.22 10.00 6.73
CA ASN A 137 -2.98 10.28 6.02
C ASN A 137 -2.35 8.99 5.50
N PHE A 138 -2.85 8.51 4.38
CA PHE A 138 -2.30 7.33 3.71
C PHE A 138 -0.89 7.56 3.16
N TYR A 139 -0.48 8.84 3.01
CA TYR A 139 0.87 9.17 2.52
C TYR A 139 1.98 8.87 3.51
N GLN A 140 1.66 8.57 4.77
CA GLN A 140 2.62 8.05 5.74
C GLN A 140 2.92 6.56 5.53
N CYS A 141 2.07 5.84 4.81
CA CYS A 141 2.26 4.42 4.53
C CYS A 141 3.39 4.19 3.53
N ALA A 142 3.94 2.98 3.56
CA ALA A 142 5.05 2.60 2.68
C ALA A 142 4.66 2.72 1.20
N PHE A 143 5.58 3.22 0.40
CA PHE A 143 5.43 3.36 -1.05
C PHE A 143 4.20 4.15 -1.49
N SER A 144 3.90 5.20 -0.77
CA SER A 144 2.79 6.12 -1.05
C SER A 144 3.16 7.26 -1.99
N GLY A 145 4.41 7.35 -2.40
CA GLY A 145 4.94 8.42 -3.24
C GLY A 145 6.34 8.82 -2.84
N PRO A 146 6.89 9.89 -3.42
CA PRO A 146 8.21 10.39 -3.08
C PRO A 146 8.30 10.74 -1.59
N ASP A 147 9.45 10.46 -0.99
CA ASP A 147 9.70 10.86 0.40
C ASP A 147 9.52 12.37 0.51
N LYS A 148 8.64 12.79 1.38
CA LYS A 148 8.48 14.20 1.70
C LYS A 148 9.66 14.63 2.57
N ILE A 149 10.33 15.63 2.09
CA ILE A 149 11.42 16.25 2.85
C ILE A 149 10.85 17.08 3.99
#